data_1647fea74edbdec13926e1ed7826fb5a
#
_entry.id   1647fea74edbdec13926e1ed7826fb5a
#
_cell.length_a   1.000
_cell.length_b   1.000
_cell.length_c   1.000
_cell.angle_alpha   90.00
_cell.angle_beta   90.00
_cell.angle_gamma   90.00
#
_symmetry.space_group_name_H-M   'P 1'
#
loop_
_entity.id
_entity.type
_entity.pdbx_description
1 polymer ?
#
loop_
_entity_poly.entity_id
_entity_poly.type
_entity_poly.pdbx_seq_one_letter_code
_entity_poly.pdbx_strand_id
1 'polypeptide(L)'
;PYAVPADNPYVGVDGARPEIWAIGLRNPWRFSFDSATGDMWIGDVGQGDWEEVSAARATDGTDAGRGVNFGWSAWEGTHRFNDDQVADDVLMPVYEYSHGNGDCSVSGGAVYRGNEVPDLRGWYLFADWCSGLVWAIPSDVAAGDPGSVTVVELGRLPNVSAIVAAPNDEL
;
A
#
# COMPACT_ATOMS: atom_id res chain seq x y z
N PRO A 1 -3.73 -27.03 -7.12
CA PRO A 1 -5.11 -26.56 -7.04
C PRO A 1 -5.26 -25.68 -5.80
N TYR A 2 -5.97 -24.58 -5.91
CA TYR A 2 -6.37 -23.71 -4.82
C TYR A 2 -7.90 -23.69 -4.73
N ALA A 3 -8.42 -23.26 -3.60
CA ALA A 3 -9.85 -23.06 -3.42
C ALA A 3 -10.13 -21.55 -3.25
N VAL A 4 -11.18 -21.07 -3.89
CA VAL A 4 -11.67 -19.72 -3.65
C VAL A 4 -12.59 -19.75 -2.45
N PRO A 5 -12.36 -18.93 -1.40
CA PRO A 5 -13.28 -18.81 -0.28
C PRO A 5 -14.68 -18.40 -0.78
N ALA A 6 -15.72 -18.99 -0.20
CA ALA A 6 -17.10 -18.75 -0.64
C ALA A 6 -17.57 -17.30 -0.35
N ASP A 7 -16.92 -16.63 0.55
CA ASP A 7 -17.16 -15.25 0.98
C ASP A 7 -16.26 -14.22 0.28
N ASN A 8 -15.45 -14.62 -0.72
CA ASN A 8 -14.72 -13.65 -1.53
C ASN A 8 -15.70 -12.64 -2.16
N PRO A 9 -15.32 -11.35 -2.23
CA PRO A 9 -16.27 -10.27 -2.57
C PRO A 9 -16.89 -10.38 -3.96
N TYR A 10 -16.19 -11.06 -4.90
CA TYR A 10 -16.64 -11.20 -6.28
C TYR A 10 -17.20 -12.58 -6.63
N VAL A 11 -17.40 -13.47 -5.65
CA VAL A 11 -18.08 -14.75 -5.86
C VAL A 11 -19.53 -14.50 -6.28
N GLY A 12 -19.92 -15.02 -7.44
CA GLY A 12 -21.28 -14.86 -8.00
C GLY A 12 -21.56 -13.51 -8.65
N VAL A 13 -20.57 -12.65 -8.81
CA VAL A 13 -20.68 -11.38 -9.53
C VAL A 13 -20.46 -11.62 -11.04
N ASP A 14 -21.47 -11.31 -11.86
CA ASP A 14 -21.40 -11.48 -13.32
C ASP A 14 -20.24 -10.67 -13.92
N GLY A 15 -19.43 -11.34 -14.75
CA GLY A 15 -18.28 -10.73 -15.42
C GLY A 15 -17.01 -10.59 -14.56
N ALA A 16 -17.08 -10.84 -13.27
CA ALA A 16 -15.92 -10.84 -12.38
C ALA A 16 -15.37 -12.26 -12.15
N ARG A 17 -14.06 -12.35 -11.92
CA ARG A 17 -13.46 -13.61 -11.48
C ARG A 17 -13.61 -13.75 -9.95
N PRO A 18 -13.99 -14.92 -9.46
CA PRO A 18 -14.24 -15.12 -8.03
C PRO A 18 -12.98 -15.04 -7.16
N GLU A 19 -11.79 -15.12 -7.76
CA GLU A 19 -10.51 -14.98 -7.06
C GLU A 19 -10.16 -13.54 -6.69
N ILE A 20 -10.81 -12.56 -7.30
CA ILE A 20 -10.50 -11.15 -7.06
C ILE A 20 -10.82 -10.80 -5.61
N TRP A 21 -9.88 -10.17 -4.92
CA TRP A 21 -10.00 -9.68 -3.56
C TRP A 21 -10.25 -8.18 -3.51
N ALA A 22 -9.50 -7.43 -4.29
CA ALA A 22 -9.57 -5.98 -4.43
C ALA A 22 -9.35 -5.59 -5.89
N ILE A 23 -9.67 -4.37 -6.25
CA ILE A 23 -9.52 -3.82 -7.61
C ILE A 23 -8.84 -2.46 -7.58
N GLY A 24 -8.50 -1.92 -8.73
CA GLY A 24 -8.01 -0.55 -8.86
C GLY A 24 -6.56 -0.33 -8.43
N LEU A 25 -5.74 -1.37 -8.40
CA LEU A 25 -4.29 -1.27 -8.27
C LEU A 25 -3.65 -1.27 -9.67
N ARG A 26 -2.57 -0.51 -9.85
CA ARG A 26 -1.82 -0.46 -11.11
C ARG A 26 -0.69 -1.48 -11.17
N ASN A 27 0.24 -1.38 -10.24
CA ASN A 27 1.43 -2.22 -10.15
C ASN A 27 1.86 -2.38 -8.69
N PRO A 28 1.07 -3.08 -7.88
CA PRO A 28 1.36 -3.29 -6.46
C PRO A 28 2.64 -4.12 -6.32
N TRP A 29 3.76 -3.43 -6.20
CA TRP A 29 5.08 -4.06 -6.22
C TRP A 29 5.31 -4.94 -4.99
N ARG A 30 4.95 -4.41 -3.81
CA ARG A 30 4.92 -5.17 -2.55
C ARG A 30 3.70 -4.78 -1.73
N PHE A 31 3.16 -5.77 -1.08
CA PHE A 31 2.19 -5.58 -0.01
C PHE A 31 2.55 -6.45 1.19
N SER A 32 2.07 -6.06 2.35
CA SER A 32 2.24 -6.77 3.60
C SER A 32 1.00 -6.64 4.47
N PHE A 33 0.90 -7.53 5.45
CA PHE A 33 -0.11 -7.40 6.51
C PHE A 33 0.60 -7.04 7.80
N ASP A 34 0.06 -6.06 8.51
CA ASP A 34 0.51 -5.70 9.85
C ASP A 34 0.18 -6.84 10.82
N SER A 35 1.20 -7.43 11.44
CA SER A 35 1.04 -8.58 12.35
C SER A 35 0.18 -8.28 13.58
N ALA A 36 0.06 -7.01 13.97
CA ALA A 36 -0.69 -6.60 15.16
C ALA A 36 -2.17 -6.30 14.85
N THR A 37 -2.49 -5.77 13.67
CA THR A 37 -3.85 -5.31 13.34
C THR A 37 -4.52 -6.09 12.23
N GLY A 38 -3.73 -6.75 11.36
CA GLY A 38 -4.20 -7.38 10.14
C GLY A 38 -4.40 -6.41 8.98
N ASP A 39 -4.10 -5.13 9.14
CA ASP A 39 -4.21 -4.12 8.09
C ASP A 39 -3.30 -4.45 6.91
N MET A 40 -3.80 -4.29 5.69
CA MET A 40 -3.03 -4.49 4.47
C MET A 40 -2.38 -3.17 4.03
N TRP A 41 -1.08 -3.21 3.82
CA TRP A 41 -0.27 -2.10 3.34
C TRP A 41 0.31 -2.41 1.97
N ILE A 42 0.23 -1.46 1.04
CA ILE A 42 0.58 -1.66 -0.36
C ILE A 42 1.44 -0.49 -0.82
N GLY A 43 2.57 -0.80 -1.48
CA GLY A 43 3.28 0.16 -2.32
C GLY A 43 2.86 -0.09 -3.77
N ASP A 44 2.12 0.85 -4.35
CA ASP A 44 1.61 0.75 -5.72
C ASP A 44 2.34 1.73 -6.62
N VAL A 45 3.10 1.18 -7.57
CA VAL A 45 3.92 1.98 -8.49
C VAL A 45 3.03 2.68 -9.51
N GLY A 46 3.14 3.98 -9.57
CA GLY A 46 2.36 4.84 -10.47
C GLY A 46 2.71 4.70 -11.95
N GLN A 47 1.91 5.34 -12.79
CA GLN A 47 2.10 5.27 -14.24
C GLN A 47 3.08 6.33 -14.74
N GLY A 48 3.01 7.53 -14.20
CA GLY A 48 3.75 8.64 -14.76
C GLY A 48 4.28 9.66 -13.77
N ASP A 49 3.49 10.05 -12.81
CA ASP A 49 3.82 11.21 -11.98
C ASP A 49 3.80 10.93 -10.47
N TRP A 50 3.05 9.92 -10.00
CA TRP A 50 2.80 9.72 -8.57
C TRP A 50 2.99 8.28 -8.13
N GLU A 51 3.69 8.10 -7.02
CA GLU A 51 3.83 6.84 -6.31
C GLU A 51 2.89 6.81 -5.09
N GLU A 52 2.35 5.63 -4.76
CA GLU A 52 1.31 5.48 -3.76
C GLU A 52 1.68 4.51 -2.66
N VAL A 53 1.38 4.89 -1.41
CA VAL A 53 1.29 3.98 -0.28
C VAL A 53 -0.16 3.95 0.17
N SER A 54 -0.79 2.80 0.02
CA SER A 54 -2.17 2.57 0.41
C SER A 54 -2.26 1.66 1.63
N ALA A 55 -3.27 1.90 2.49
CA ALA A 55 -3.55 1.07 3.66
C ALA A 55 -5.04 0.74 3.75
N ALA A 56 -5.40 -0.52 3.62
CA ALA A 56 -6.75 -1.00 3.85
C ALA A 56 -6.85 -1.61 5.25
N ARG A 57 -7.79 -1.10 6.04
CA ARG A 57 -7.95 -1.51 7.44
C ARG A 57 -8.70 -2.84 7.56
N ALA A 58 -8.25 -3.69 8.46
CA ALA A 58 -8.98 -4.87 8.84
C ALA A 58 -10.09 -4.53 9.84
N THR A 59 -11.26 -5.14 9.71
CA THR A 59 -12.35 -5.05 10.69
C THR A 59 -12.40 -6.23 11.64
N ASP A 60 -11.93 -7.39 11.18
CA ASP A 60 -11.85 -8.63 11.98
C ASP A 60 -10.44 -9.26 12.03
N GLY A 61 -9.42 -8.51 11.54
CA GLY A 61 -8.03 -8.94 11.47
C GLY A 61 -7.68 -9.79 10.24
N THR A 62 -8.64 -10.13 9.38
CA THR A 62 -8.43 -10.98 8.20
C THR A 62 -9.06 -10.46 6.91
N ASP A 63 -9.84 -9.38 6.98
CA ASP A 63 -10.65 -8.87 5.87
C ASP A 63 -10.07 -7.61 5.21
N ALA A 64 -8.86 -7.19 5.56
CA ALA A 64 -8.23 -6.01 5.00
C ALA A 64 -8.19 -6.04 3.46
N GLY A 65 -8.67 -4.97 2.84
CA GLY A 65 -8.73 -4.83 1.38
C GLY A 65 -9.88 -5.58 0.71
N ARG A 66 -10.73 -6.30 1.43
CA ARG A 66 -11.84 -7.09 0.87
C ARG A 66 -12.84 -6.20 0.14
N GLY A 67 -12.94 -6.34 -1.17
CA GLY A 67 -13.84 -5.57 -2.03
C GLY A 67 -13.43 -4.11 -2.25
N VAL A 68 -12.27 -3.70 -1.78
CA VAL A 68 -11.77 -2.33 -1.91
C VAL A 68 -11.43 -2.01 -3.37
N ASN A 69 -11.77 -0.79 -3.78
CA ASN A 69 -11.33 -0.17 -5.03
C ASN A 69 -10.27 0.90 -4.71
N PHE A 70 -9.04 0.71 -5.21
CA PHE A 70 -7.92 1.64 -5.02
C PHE A 70 -7.83 2.73 -6.10
N GLY A 71 -8.74 2.74 -7.10
CA GLY A 71 -8.95 3.86 -7.98
C GLY A 71 -8.33 3.80 -9.36
N TRP A 72 -7.31 3.02 -9.60
CA TRP A 72 -6.70 2.88 -10.91
C TRP A 72 -7.70 2.27 -11.93
N SER A 73 -7.84 2.77 -13.14
CA SER A 73 -7.05 3.82 -13.83
C SER A 73 -7.74 5.20 -13.86
N ALA A 74 -8.75 5.43 -13.06
CA ALA A 74 -9.36 6.75 -12.94
C ALA A 74 -8.45 7.73 -12.17
N TRP A 75 -7.69 7.20 -11.23
CA TRP A 75 -6.81 7.95 -10.35
C TRP A 75 -5.38 7.40 -10.37
N GLU A 76 -4.40 8.29 -10.23
CA GLU A 76 -3.01 8.03 -9.88
C GLU A 76 -2.71 8.85 -8.62
N GLY A 77 -2.52 8.18 -7.49
CA GLY A 77 -2.58 8.86 -6.19
C GLY A 77 -3.94 9.49 -5.94
N THR A 78 -3.95 10.73 -5.50
CA THR A 78 -5.16 11.55 -5.37
C THR A 78 -5.48 12.38 -6.63
N HIS A 79 -4.74 12.14 -7.72
CA HIS A 79 -4.81 12.92 -8.96
C HIS A 79 -5.61 12.19 -10.04
N ARG A 80 -6.48 12.93 -10.75
CA ARG A 80 -7.19 12.35 -11.91
C ARG A 80 -6.19 11.98 -12.98
N PHE A 81 -6.22 10.70 -13.38
CA PHE A 81 -5.35 10.19 -14.44
C PHE A 81 -6.13 9.98 -15.75
N ASN A 82 -7.29 9.35 -15.69
CA ASN A 82 -8.06 9.02 -16.87
C ASN A 82 -9.51 9.51 -16.70
N ASP A 83 -9.88 10.58 -17.40
CA ASP A 83 -11.19 11.22 -17.29
C ASP A 83 -12.32 10.37 -17.84
N ASP A 84 -12.03 9.42 -18.76
CA ASP A 84 -13.00 8.50 -19.32
C ASP A 84 -13.35 7.34 -18.38
N GLN A 85 -12.63 7.19 -17.29
CA GLN A 85 -12.87 6.14 -16.30
C GLN A 85 -13.62 6.69 -15.09
N VAL A 86 -14.55 5.89 -14.60
CA VAL A 86 -15.27 6.17 -13.36
C VAL A 86 -14.83 5.16 -12.31
N ALA A 87 -14.50 5.65 -11.14
CA ALA A 87 -14.23 4.82 -9.98
C ALA A 87 -15.00 5.39 -8.79
N ASP A 88 -15.97 4.60 -8.31
CA ASP A 88 -16.78 4.93 -7.15
C ASP A 88 -16.17 4.29 -5.89
N ASP A 89 -16.42 4.89 -4.73
CA ASP A 89 -16.01 4.39 -3.41
C ASP A 89 -14.51 4.06 -3.31
N VAL A 90 -13.67 4.95 -3.89
CA VAL A 90 -12.22 4.77 -3.94
C VAL A 90 -11.61 4.96 -2.56
N LEU A 91 -10.82 3.99 -2.13
CA LEU A 91 -9.90 4.15 -1.01
C LEU A 91 -8.63 4.86 -1.50
N MET A 92 -8.55 6.15 -1.21
CA MET A 92 -7.37 6.97 -1.53
C MET A 92 -6.15 6.54 -0.71
N PRO A 93 -4.92 6.78 -1.22
CA PRO A 93 -3.70 6.45 -0.49
C PRO A 93 -3.59 7.16 0.85
N VAL A 94 -2.82 6.60 1.76
CA VAL A 94 -2.43 7.24 3.02
C VAL A 94 -1.25 8.19 2.81
N TYR A 95 -0.43 7.93 1.79
CA TYR A 95 0.68 8.77 1.41
C TYR A 95 0.95 8.64 -0.09
N GLU A 96 1.35 9.74 -0.71
CA GLU A 96 1.79 9.79 -2.10
C GLU A 96 3.00 10.71 -2.25
N TYR A 97 3.80 10.49 -3.27
CA TYR A 97 4.90 11.38 -3.64
C TYR A 97 5.09 11.41 -5.15
N SER A 98 5.52 12.56 -5.66
CA SER A 98 5.71 12.75 -7.10
C SER A 98 7.05 12.19 -7.57
N HIS A 99 7.09 11.80 -8.85
CA HIS A 99 8.35 11.59 -9.54
C HIS A 99 9.14 12.89 -9.60
N GLY A 100 10.24 12.94 -8.91
CA GLY A 100 11.10 14.13 -8.82
C GLY A 100 12.26 13.84 -7.90
N ASN A 101 13.26 14.70 -7.89
CA ASN A 101 14.43 14.55 -7.01
C ASN A 101 15.14 13.18 -7.08
N GLY A 102 14.88 12.42 -8.14
CA GLY A 102 15.39 11.07 -8.34
C GLY A 102 14.45 9.94 -7.92
N ASP A 103 13.27 10.24 -7.38
CA ASP A 103 12.24 9.27 -7.04
C ASP A 103 11.50 8.80 -8.30
N CYS A 104 11.11 7.51 -8.36
CA CYS A 104 10.45 6.94 -9.52
C CYS A 104 9.65 5.67 -9.30
N SER A 105 9.82 4.97 -8.19
CA SER A 105 9.19 3.66 -8.01
C SER A 105 9.20 3.24 -6.55
N VAL A 106 8.02 3.26 -5.92
CA VAL A 106 7.83 2.77 -4.56
C VAL A 106 8.09 1.27 -4.48
N SER A 107 8.91 0.86 -3.53
CA SER A 107 9.18 -0.56 -3.29
C SER A 107 8.18 -1.22 -2.34
N GLY A 108 7.38 -0.41 -1.64
CA GLY A 108 6.54 -0.89 -0.55
C GLY A 108 7.37 -1.41 0.63
N GLY A 109 6.71 -2.01 1.60
CA GLY A 109 7.40 -2.41 2.81
C GLY A 109 6.53 -3.13 3.83
N ALA A 110 6.82 -2.89 5.12
CA ALA A 110 6.10 -3.52 6.22
C ALA A 110 5.99 -2.60 7.44
N VAL A 111 4.98 -2.86 8.28
CA VAL A 111 4.88 -2.22 9.61
C VAL A 111 5.86 -2.90 10.56
N TYR A 112 6.73 -2.11 11.18
CA TYR A 112 7.66 -2.62 12.15
C TYR A 112 6.96 -2.90 13.49
N ARG A 113 7.05 -4.14 13.96
CA ARG A 113 6.50 -4.60 15.24
C ARG A 113 7.57 -5.23 16.15
N GLY A 114 8.82 -5.25 15.68
CA GLY A 114 9.97 -5.78 16.41
C GLY A 114 10.32 -5.01 17.68
N ASN A 115 11.38 -5.44 18.35
CA ASN A 115 11.82 -4.89 19.62
C ASN A 115 13.24 -4.32 19.59
N GLU A 116 14.00 -4.57 18.52
CA GLU A 116 15.40 -4.10 18.43
C GLU A 116 15.48 -2.59 18.21
N VAL A 117 14.47 -1.98 17.55
CA VAL A 117 14.38 -0.54 17.33
C VAL A 117 13.04 -0.01 17.86
N PRO A 118 12.90 0.19 19.19
CA PRO A 118 11.61 0.53 19.81
C PRO A 118 10.94 1.80 19.24
N ASP A 119 11.72 2.78 18.80
CA ASP A 119 11.24 4.05 18.26
C ASP A 119 10.54 3.88 16.88
N LEU A 120 10.78 2.79 16.16
CA LEU A 120 10.13 2.46 14.89
C LEU A 120 8.87 1.60 15.07
N ARG A 121 8.59 1.14 16.29
CA ARG A 121 7.44 0.26 16.51
C ARG A 121 6.12 0.97 16.19
N GLY A 122 5.34 0.39 15.27
CA GLY A 122 4.11 0.99 14.78
C GLY A 122 4.31 1.94 13.59
N TRP A 123 5.46 1.91 12.95
CA TRP A 123 5.73 2.65 11.75
C TRP A 123 5.77 1.72 10.54
N TYR A 124 5.15 2.12 9.45
CA TYR A 124 5.29 1.46 8.15
C TYR A 124 6.53 2.01 7.46
N LEU A 125 7.49 1.13 7.18
CA LEU A 125 8.71 1.45 6.47
C LEU A 125 8.57 1.09 5.00
N PHE A 126 8.98 2.00 4.11
CA PHE A 126 8.98 1.81 2.67
C PHE A 126 10.15 2.53 2.02
N ALA A 127 10.42 2.26 0.75
CA ALA A 127 11.53 2.86 0.04
C ALA A 127 11.16 3.19 -1.40
N ASP A 128 11.99 4.04 -2.04
CA ASP A 128 11.98 4.24 -3.48
C ASP A 128 13.21 3.58 -4.12
N TRP A 129 12.97 2.85 -5.19
CA TRP A 129 14.01 2.11 -5.92
C TRP A 129 15.08 3.01 -6.54
N CYS A 130 14.68 4.16 -7.12
CA CYS A 130 15.55 5.03 -7.87
C CYS A 130 16.43 5.90 -6.97
N SER A 131 15.82 6.61 -6.06
CA SER A 131 16.53 7.49 -5.13
C SER A 131 17.23 6.73 -4.02
N GLY A 132 16.74 5.52 -3.71
CA GLY A 132 17.17 4.75 -2.56
C GLY A 132 16.70 5.31 -1.22
N LEU A 133 15.86 6.35 -1.22
CA LEU A 133 15.30 6.90 0.01
C LEU A 133 14.47 5.85 0.73
N VAL A 134 14.65 5.80 2.04
CA VAL A 134 13.87 4.97 2.96
C VAL A 134 13.12 5.89 3.91
N TRP A 135 11.82 5.71 3.98
CA TRP A 135 10.93 6.50 4.82
C TRP A 135 10.13 5.63 5.79
N ALA A 136 9.61 6.28 6.79
CA ALA A 136 8.63 5.71 7.70
C ALA A 136 7.45 6.66 7.91
N ILE A 137 6.24 6.09 8.00
CA ILE A 137 5.01 6.78 8.37
C ILE A 137 4.31 6.03 9.50
N PRO A 138 3.58 6.70 10.41
CA PRO A 138 2.85 6.01 11.47
C PRO A 138 1.80 5.05 10.89
N SER A 139 1.64 3.87 11.47
CA SER A 139 0.68 2.88 10.96
C SER A 139 -0.78 3.18 11.32
N ASP A 140 -1.05 4.16 12.14
CA ASP A 140 -2.40 4.60 12.55
C ASP A 140 -2.96 5.78 11.74
N VAL A 141 -2.27 6.18 10.65
CA VAL A 141 -2.72 7.26 9.76
C VAL A 141 -4.06 6.95 9.09
N ALA A 142 -4.86 7.98 8.86
CA ALA A 142 -6.11 7.86 8.11
C ALA A 142 -5.84 7.85 6.59
N ALA A 143 -6.61 7.06 5.85
CA ALA A 143 -6.63 7.14 4.40
C ALA A 143 -7.31 8.43 3.90
N GLY A 144 -6.93 8.89 2.70
CA GLY A 144 -7.61 9.96 2.00
C GLY A 144 -7.09 11.38 2.21
N ASP A 145 -6.05 11.56 3.04
CA ASP A 145 -5.37 12.85 3.19
C ASP A 145 -3.84 12.64 3.27
N PRO A 146 -3.19 12.28 2.16
CA PRO A 146 -1.76 11.98 2.14
C PRO A 146 -0.88 13.18 2.47
N GLY A 147 -1.40 14.41 2.34
CA GLY A 147 -0.68 15.63 2.68
C GLY A 147 -0.57 15.91 4.19
N SER A 148 -1.36 15.24 5.02
CA SER A 148 -1.35 15.42 6.47
C SER A 148 -0.43 14.46 7.23
N VAL A 149 0.15 13.49 6.54
CA VAL A 149 0.91 12.39 7.16
C VAL A 149 2.32 12.85 7.54
N THR A 150 2.71 12.55 8.77
CA THR A 150 4.10 12.74 9.20
C THR A 150 4.99 11.69 8.54
N VAL A 151 5.94 12.14 7.72
CA VAL A 151 6.92 11.28 7.06
C VAL A 151 8.29 11.53 7.66
N VAL A 152 8.98 10.46 8.02
CA VAL A 152 10.36 10.51 8.54
C VAL A 152 11.29 9.85 7.54
N GLU A 153 12.28 10.58 7.06
CA GLU A 153 13.37 10.01 6.27
C GLU A 153 14.34 9.28 7.21
N LEU A 154 14.53 8.00 6.98
CA LEU A 154 15.43 7.15 7.77
C LEU A 154 16.85 7.10 7.18
N GLY A 155 16.98 7.38 5.89
CA GLY A 155 18.25 7.35 5.18
C GLY A 155 18.14 6.86 3.74
N ARG A 156 19.28 6.37 3.21
CA ARG A 156 19.36 5.88 1.82
C ARG A 156 20.01 4.52 1.74
N LEU A 157 19.35 3.62 1.03
CA LEU A 157 19.86 2.31 0.65
C LEU A 157 19.66 2.14 -0.86
N PRO A 158 20.71 1.88 -1.65
CA PRO A 158 20.58 1.79 -3.09
C PRO A 158 19.79 0.56 -3.51
N ASN A 159 18.87 0.73 -4.46
CA ASN A 159 18.15 -0.35 -5.12
C ASN A 159 17.34 -1.26 -4.16
N VAL A 160 16.70 -0.69 -3.17
CA VAL A 160 15.80 -1.43 -2.27
C VAL A 160 14.60 -1.92 -3.06
N SER A 161 14.47 -3.23 -3.23
CA SER A 161 13.35 -3.85 -3.97
C SER A 161 12.29 -4.46 -3.04
N ALA A 162 12.58 -4.57 -1.76
CA ALA A 162 11.64 -5.04 -0.74
C ALA A 162 12.15 -4.68 0.65
N ILE A 163 11.21 -4.36 1.54
CA ILE A 163 11.38 -4.35 3.00
C ILE A 163 10.34 -5.34 3.52
N VAL A 164 10.75 -6.35 4.26
CA VAL A 164 9.88 -7.43 4.72
C VAL A 164 10.14 -7.74 6.19
N ALA A 165 9.06 -7.96 6.94
CA ALA A 165 9.18 -8.39 8.31
C ALA A 165 9.62 -9.87 8.39
N ALA A 166 10.60 -10.15 9.24
CA ALA A 166 10.98 -11.50 9.61
C ALA A 166 9.92 -12.13 10.55
N PRO A 167 9.97 -13.45 10.82
CA PRO A 167 8.99 -14.10 11.70
C PRO A 167 8.93 -13.56 13.14
N ASN A 168 9.92 -12.80 13.56
CA ASN A 168 9.99 -12.10 14.85
C ASN A 168 9.65 -10.61 14.76
N ASP A 169 9.04 -10.19 13.64
CA ASP A 169 8.66 -8.81 13.32
C ASP A 169 9.83 -7.80 13.21
N GLU A 170 11.06 -8.28 13.18
CA GLU A 170 12.23 -7.45 12.79
C GLU A 170 12.30 -7.29 11.26
N LEU A 171 13.01 -6.24 10.76
CA LEU A 171 13.14 -5.91 9.33
C LEU A 171 14.56 -6.20 8.82
#